data_2d2d7237f70199d62a4239699214e48b
#
_entry.id   2d2d7237f70199d62a4239699214e48b
#
_cell.length_a   1.000
_cell.length_b   1.000
_cell.length_c   1.000
_cell.angle_alpha   90.00
_cell.angle_beta   90.00
_cell.angle_gamma   90.00
#
_symmetry.space_group_name_H-M   'P 1'
#
loop_
_entity.id
_entity.type
_entity.pdbx_description
1 polymer ?
#
loop_
_entity_poly.entity_id
_entity_poly.type
_entity_poly.pdbx_seq_one_letter_code
_entity_poly.pdbx_strand_id
1 'polypeptide(L)'
;GLNWRRITVIDGGGGSLMWSKPLNYRRRPTIVGDTIYIEPRRCDLATGEIQQRKHPITGEPVDWEFLRPGHSCGIVTATPHNLFFRSFSGAIVNTENDSGLQLFGGLRPGCWNSMIPANGLLSMQEGSAGCTCSSSLRTTVVLKNKPHKVHAEWAVFISQAATKPVSHMAINFG
;
A
#
# COMPACT_ATOMS: atom_id res chain seq x y z
N GLY A 1 13.30 18.86 6.44
CA GLY A 1 13.62 17.50 6.10
C GLY A 1 13.94 16.66 7.33
N LEU A 2 13.56 15.39 7.29
CA LEU A 2 13.74 14.43 8.39
C LEU A 2 15.04 13.63 8.22
N ASN A 3 16.14 14.32 7.91
CA ASN A 3 17.43 13.69 7.55
C ASN A 3 18.18 13.05 8.73
N TRP A 4 17.54 12.94 9.91
CA TRP A 4 18.19 12.52 11.14
C TRP A 4 17.65 11.22 11.74
N ARG A 5 16.80 10.50 11.00
CA ARG A 5 16.25 9.25 11.51
C ARG A 5 17.24 8.12 11.36
N ARG A 6 17.39 7.36 12.41
CA ARG A 6 18.24 6.16 12.49
C ARG A 6 17.36 4.97 12.83
N ILE A 7 17.60 3.86 12.15
CA ILE A 7 17.05 2.56 12.51
C ILE A 7 18.13 1.80 13.27
N THR A 8 17.74 1.24 14.37
CA THR A 8 18.56 0.33 15.17
C THR A 8 17.80 -0.98 15.32
N VAL A 9 18.40 -2.07 14.93
CA VAL A 9 17.85 -3.42 15.07
C VAL A 9 18.64 -4.17 16.11
N ILE A 10 17.93 -4.75 17.06
CA ILE A 10 18.46 -5.46 18.21
C ILE A 10 17.91 -6.88 18.19
N ASP A 11 18.73 -7.86 18.44
CA ASP A 11 18.31 -9.25 18.62
C ASP A 11 17.40 -9.37 19.85
N GLY A 12 16.21 -9.89 19.66
CA GLY A 12 15.20 -10.02 20.71
C GLY A 12 15.53 -11.10 21.75
N GLY A 13 16.39 -12.05 21.44
CA GLY A 13 16.81 -13.12 22.35
C GLY A 13 17.90 -12.67 23.33
N GLY A 14 18.92 -12.00 22.81
CA GLY A 14 20.09 -11.62 23.60
C GLY A 14 20.24 -10.13 23.87
N GLY A 15 19.44 -9.28 23.23
CA GLY A 15 19.55 -7.83 23.35
C GLY A 15 20.79 -7.24 22.65
N SER A 16 21.50 -8.02 21.86
CA SER A 16 22.69 -7.57 21.13
C SER A 16 22.32 -6.70 19.94
N LEU A 17 23.18 -5.72 19.65
CA LEU A 17 23.02 -4.90 18.46
C LEU A 17 23.30 -5.72 17.20
N MET A 18 22.30 -5.83 16.33
CA MET A 18 22.51 -6.42 15.00
C MET A 18 23.11 -5.39 14.04
N TRP A 19 22.43 -4.24 13.89
CA TRP A 19 22.94 -3.12 13.10
C TRP A 19 22.27 -1.81 13.47
N SER A 20 22.90 -0.70 13.07
CA SER A 20 22.35 0.64 13.23
C SER A 20 22.80 1.52 12.07
N LYS A 21 21.84 2.01 11.28
CA LYS A 21 22.11 2.83 10.08
C LYS A 21 21.27 4.11 10.09
N PRO A 22 21.82 5.25 9.62
CA PRO A 22 21.01 6.42 9.31
C PRO A 22 20.18 6.08 8.06
N LEU A 23 18.86 6.01 8.21
CA LEU A 23 17.92 5.77 7.13
C LEU A 23 16.80 6.80 7.24
N ASN A 24 16.64 7.57 6.18
CA ASN A 24 15.53 8.49 6.09
C ASN A 24 14.23 7.69 5.82
N TYR A 25 13.28 7.75 6.74
CA TYR A 25 12.02 7.04 6.62
C TYR A 25 10.85 7.93 7.04
N ARG A 26 9.69 7.69 6.44
CA ARG A 26 8.50 8.53 6.65
C ARG A 26 7.64 8.05 7.80
N ARG A 27 7.51 6.76 7.99
CA ARG A 27 6.57 6.13 8.93
C ARG A 27 7.26 5.03 9.74
N ARG A 28 6.55 4.50 10.74
CA ARG A 28 7.01 3.36 11.53
C ARG A 28 7.34 2.18 10.62
N PRO A 29 8.49 1.55 10.78
CA PRO A 29 8.84 0.34 10.04
C PRO A 29 7.85 -0.80 10.28
N THR A 30 7.72 -1.69 9.30
CA THR A 30 6.90 -2.90 9.36
C THR A 30 7.78 -4.09 9.04
N ILE A 31 7.74 -5.15 9.87
CA ILE A 31 8.54 -6.36 9.69
C ILE A 31 7.63 -7.48 9.21
N VAL A 32 8.11 -8.22 8.21
CA VAL A 32 7.47 -9.41 7.65
C VAL A 32 8.55 -10.46 7.35
N GLY A 33 8.60 -11.53 8.12
CA GLY A 33 9.66 -12.52 8.00
C GLY A 33 11.04 -11.88 8.17
N ASP A 34 11.94 -12.12 7.25
CA ASP A 34 13.30 -11.59 7.23
C ASP A 34 13.42 -10.24 6.53
N THR A 35 12.31 -9.55 6.33
CA THR A 35 12.24 -8.27 5.64
C THR A 35 11.73 -7.16 6.56
N ILE A 36 12.39 -6.01 6.53
CA ILE A 36 11.91 -4.79 7.17
C ILE A 36 11.59 -3.74 6.10
N TYR A 37 10.34 -3.27 6.09
CA TYR A 37 9.87 -2.19 5.22
C TYR A 37 10.07 -0.86 5.94
N ILE A 38 10.98 -0.06 5.42
CA ILE A 38 11.37 1.26 5.95
C ILE A 38 11.01 2.30 4.88
N GLU A 39 9.75 2.66 4.81
CA GLU A 39 9.19 3.48 3.72
C GLU A 39 10.14 4.60 3.26
N PRO A 40 10.47 4.65 1.98
CA PRO A 40 9.90 3.86 0.86
C PRO A 40 10.58 2.52 0.58
N ARG A 41 11.59 2.11 1.33
CA ARG A 41 12.52 1.02 1.02
C ARG A 41 12.09 -0.31 1.63
N ARG A 42 12.62 -1.36 1.04
CA ARG A 42 12.60 -2.72 1.54
C ARG A 42 14.02 -3.16 1.85
N CYS A 43 14.28 -3.60 3.08
CA CYS A 43 15.61 -3.99 3.52
C CYS A 43 15.59 -5.41 4.09
N ASP A 44 16.73 -6.07 4.05
CA ASP A 44 16.98 -7.28 4.80
C ASP A 44 16.98 -6.96 6.31
N LEU A 45 16.28 -7.74 7.11
CA LEU A 45 16.13 -7.49 8.54
C LEU A 45 17.44 -7.70 9.31
N ALA A 46 18.23 -8.71 8.91
CA ALA A 46 19.44 -9.09 9.64
C ALA A 46 20.59 -8.11 9.37
N THR A 47 20.68 -7.56 8.16
CA THR A 47 21.83 -6.76 7.72
C THR A 47 21.48 -5.28 7.52
N GLY A 48 20.22 -4.95 7.31
CA GLY A 48 19.78 -3.62 6.91
C GLY A 48 20.19 -3.22 5.49
N GLU A 49 20.58 -4.18 4.66
CA GLU A 49 20.88 -3.94 3.25
C GLU A 49 19.60 -3.66 2.48
N ILE A 50 19.61 -2.63 1.62
CA ILE A 50 18.48 -2.30 0.78
C ILE A 50 18.36 -3.37 -0.30
N GLN A 51 17.19 -4.01 -0.39
CA GLN A 51 16.92 -5.00 -1.41
C GLN A 51 16.72 -4.31 -2.76
N GLN A 52 17.18 -4.94 -3.81
CA GLN A 52 17.09 -4.41 -5.16
C GLN A 52 16.10 -5.20 -6.01
N ARG A 53 15.63 -4.55 -7.06
CA ARG A 53 14.83 -5.15 -8.13
C ARG A 53 15.35 -4.68 -9.48
N LYS A 54 14.95 -5.38 -10.52
CA LYS A 54 15.19 -4.92 -11.89
C LYS A 54 14.22 -3.78 -12.24
N HIS A 55 14.74 -2.71 -12.77
CA HIS A 55 13.90 -1.64 -13.31
C HIS A 55 13.08 -2.17 -14.49
N PRO A 56 11.75 -1.97 -14.51
CA PRO A 56 10.87 -2.63 -15.49
C PRO A 56 11.12 -2.22 -16.96
N ILE A 57 11.75 -1.07 -17.16
CA ILE A 57 12.03 -0.55 -18.52
C ILE A 57 13.48 -0.80 -18.90
N THR A 58 14.44 -0.46 -18.05
CA THR A 58 15.87 -0.50 -18.39
C THR A 58 16.52 -1.84 -18.04
N GLY A 59 15.93 -2.64 -17.16
CA GLY A 59 16.49 -3.89 -16.66
C GLY A 59 17.63 -3.72 -15.65
N GLU A 60 18.08 -2.50 -15.40
CA GLU A 60 19.15 -2.21 -14.44
C GLU A 60 18.70 -2.45 -13.00
N PRO A 61 19.62 -2.85 -12.11
CA PRO A 61 19.31 -2.98 -10.69
C PRO A 61 19.02 -1.60 -10.09
N VAL A 62 17.90 -1.50 -9.37
CA VAL A 62 17.49 -0.31 -8.65
C VAL A 62 17.00 -0.72 -7.26
N ASP A 63 17.06 0.20 -6.30
CA ASP A 63 16.52 -0.03 -4.98
C ASP A 63 15.03 -0.40 -5.06
N TRP A 64 14.63 -1.41 -4.29
CA TRP A 64 13.22 -1.76 -4.18
C TRP A 64 12.52 -0.70 -3.33
N GLU A 65 11.64 0.04 -3.94
CA GLU A 65 10.85 1.08 -3.30
C GLU A 65 9.38 0.96 -3.66
N PHE A 66 8.51 1.32 -2.70
CA PHE A 66 7.09 1.50 -2.94
C PHE A 66 6.69 2.95 -2.68
N LEU A 67 5.76 3.45 -3.46
CA LEU A 67 5.29 4.82 -3.38
C LEU A 67 3.91 4.88 -2.73
N ARG A 68 3.71 5.92 -1.93
CA ARG A 68 2.41 6.27 -1.34
C ARG A 68 2.06 7.70 -1.74
N PRO A 69 1.63 7.92 -2.99
CA PRO A 69 1.24 9.24 -3.46
C PRO A 69 -0.03 9.73 -2.75
N GLY A 70 -0.21 11.03 -2.74
CA GLY A 70 -1.39 11.68 -2.17
C GLY A 70 -1.41 11.70 -0.63
N HIS A 71 -2.60 11.76 -0.06
CA HIS A 71 -2.81 11.76 1.39
C HIS A 71 -2.54 10.38 1.97
N SER A 72 -1.36 10.19 2.53
CA SER A 72 -0.83 8.91 3.01
C SER A 72 -0.70 8.85 4.53
N CYS A 73 -1.71 9.27 5.27
CA CYS A 73 -1.74 9.17 6.73
C CYS A 73 -1.76 7.70 7.19
N GLY A 74 -1.23 7.46 8.38
CA GLY A 74 -1.19 6.12 8.97
C GLY A 74 0.06 5.34 8.62
N ILE A 75 0.13 4.13 9.16
CA ILE A 75 1.24 3.19 8.98
C ILE A 75 0.94 2.19 7.88
N VAL A 76 1.97 1.49 7.43
CA VAL A 76 1.84 0.31 6.57
C VAL A 76 1.53 -0.89 7.47
N THR A 77 0.56 -1.69 7.08
CA THR A 77 0.31 -3.02 7.63
C THR A 77 0.60 -4.06 6.56
N ALA A 78 0.86 -5.29 6.95
CA ALA A 78 1.33 -6.29 6.01
C ALA A 78 0.76 -7.67 6.29
N THR A 79 0.70 -8.47 5.24
CA THR A 79 0.70 -9.93 5.26
C THR A 79 2.00 -10.42 4.64
N PRO A 80 2.29 -11.74 4.61
CA PRO A 80 3.50 -12.24 3.97
C PRO A 80 3.73 -11.74 2.54
N HIS A 81 2.66 -11.50 1.78
CA HIS A 81 2.72 -11.20 0.35
C HIS A 81 2.17 -9.81 -0.05
N ASN A 82 1.65 -9.06 0.91
CA ASN A 82 1.02 -7.78 0.58
C ASN A 82 1.28 -6.72 1.64
N LEU A 83 1.46 -5.48 1.19
CA LEU A 83 1.42 -4.30 2.02
C LEU A 83 0.09 -3.58 1.83
N PHE A 84 -0.51 -3.12 2.93
CA PHE A 84 -1.76 -2.38 2.95
C PHE A 84 -1.54 -1.02 3.61
N PHE A 85 -2.01 0.03 2.98
CA PHE A 85 -1.86 1.39 3.50
C PHE A 85 -2.83 2.34 2.83
N ARG A 86 -2.93 3.52 3.37
CA ARG A 86 -3.64 4.60 2.72
C ARG A 86 -2.74 5.32 1.73
N SER A 87 -3.19 5.48 0.50
CA SER A 87 -2.63 6.33 -0.53
C SER A 87 -3.80 7.07 -1.20
N PHE A 88 -4.26 8.15 -0.56
CA PHE A 88 -5.54 8.80 -0.84
C PHE A 88 -6.75 7.92 -0.51
N SER A 89 -6.95 6.82 -1.20
CA SER A 89 -7.86 5.70 -0.86
C SER A 89 -7.10 4.55 -0.19
N GLY A 90 -7.78 3.46 0.10
CA GLY A 90 -7.12 2.21 0.48
C GLY A 90 -6.26 1.70 -0.65
N ALA A 91 -5.10 1.18 -0.34
CA ALA A 91 -4.12 0.72 -1.30
C ALA A 91 -3.49 -0.61 -0.89
N ILE A 92 -3.09 -1.37 -1.89
CA ILE A 92 -2.35 -2.62 -1.75
C ILE A 92 -1.14 -2.63 -2.68
N VAL A 93 -0.03 -3.18 -2.20
CA VAL A 93 1.13 -3.53 -3.02
C VAL A 93 1.41 -5.02 -2.80
N ASN A 94 1.38 -5.79 -3.87
CA ASN A 94 1.83 -7.17 -3.81
C ASN A 94 3.36 -7.19 -3.88
N THR A 95 3.99 -7.86 -2.91
CA THR A 95 5.45 -7.85 -2.73
C THR A 95 6.16 -8.98 -3.47
N GLU A 96 5.42 -9.92 -4.05
CA GLU A 96 5.98 -11.04 -4.81
C GLU A 96 6.10 -10.75 -6.30
N ASN A 97 5.05 -10.18 -6.88
CA ASN A 97 4.98 -9.97 -8.34
C ASN A 97 5.32 -8.55 -8.78
N ASP A 98 5.65 -7.69 -7.82
CA ASP A 98 6.03 -6.29 -8.08
C ASP A 98 5.03 -5.54 -8.98
N SER A 99 3.75 -5.87 -8.85
CA SER A 99 2.65 -5.33 -9.68
C SER A 99 2.40 -3.83 -9.49
N GLY A 100 3.17 -3.20 -8.60
CA GLY A 100 3.01 -1.79 -8.26
C GLY A 100 1.83 -1.51 -7.34
N LEU A 101 1.47 -0.25 -7.27
CA LEU A 101 0.40 0.25 -6.40
C LEU A 101 -0.98 -0.02 -7.03
N GLN A 102 -1.83 -0.72 -6.30
CA GLN A 102 -3.24 -0.91 -6.64
C GLN A 102 -4.12 -0.15 -5.63
N LEU A 103 -5.09 0.59 -6.11
CA LEU A 103 -5.98 1.40 -5.28
C LEU A 103 -7.37 0.76 -5.18
N PHE A 104 -7.92 0.73 -3.98
CA PHE A 104 -9.34 0.44 -3.77
C PHE A 104 -10.14 1.73 -4.01
N GLY A 105 -10.53 1.97 -5.23
CA GLY A 105 -11.21 3.21 -5.64
C GLY A 105 -12.43 3.53 -4.78
N GLY A 106 -12.58 4.80 -4.42
CA GLY A 106 -13.72 5.31 -3.66
C GLY A 106 -13.73 4.99 -2.15
N LEU A 107 -12.91 4.07 -1.68
CA LEU A 107 -12.85 3.67 -0.27
C LEU A 107 -11.75 4.44 0.47
N ARG A 108 -12.15 5.21 1.47
CA ARG A 108 -11.23 5.98 2.29
C ARG A 108 -11.04 5.34 3.66
N PRO A 109 -9.88 4.73 3.96
CA PRO A 109 -9.52 4.35 5.32
C PRO A 109 -9.36 5.57 6.22
N GLY A 110 -9.55 5.40 7.50
CA GLY A 110 -9.33 6.43 8.51
C GLY A 110 -7.90 6.99 8.47
N CYS A 111 -7.73 8.22 8.98
CA CYS A 111 -6.46 8.95 8.85
C CYS A 111 -5.28 8.27 9.52
N TRP A 112 -5.45 7.74 10.71
CA TRP A 112 -4.38 7.08 11.48
C TRP A 112 -4.72 5.66 11.89
N ASN A 113 -5.93 5.22 11.56
CA ASN A 113 -6.32 3.83 11.70
C ASN A 113 -5.74 3.04 10.53
N SER A 114 -4.90 2.10 10.85
CA SER A 114 -4.32 1.24 9.83
C SER A 114 -5.37 0.27 9.29
N MET A 115 -5.24 -0.09 8.03
CA MET A 115 -5.98 -1.23 7.50
C MET A 115 -5.50 -2.49 8.19
N ILE A 116 -6.41 -3.37 8.60
CA ILE A 116 -6.09 -4.57 9.39
C ILE A 116 -6.37 -5.82 8.56
N PRO A 117 -5.34 -6.45 8.01
CA PRO A 117 -5.47 -7.78 7.41
C PRO A 117 -5.48 -8.84 8.51
N ALA A 118 -6.57 -9.59 8.62
CA ALA A 118 -6.70 -10.67 9.59
C ALA A 118 -7.72 -11.71 9.12
N ASN A 119 -7.45 -12.98 9.35
CA ASN A 119 -8.37 -14.09 9.09
C ASN A 119 -8.97 -14.11 7.67
N GLY A 120 -8.18 -13.78 6.66
CA GLY A 120 -8.64 -13.70 5.27
C GLY A 120 -9.52 -12.48 4.95
N LEU A 121 -9.61 -11.54 5.86
CA LEU A 121 -10.34 -10.29 5.72
C LEU A 121 -9.38 -9.10 5.75
N LEU A 122 -9.76 -8.00 5.10
CA LEU A 122 -9.12 -6.71 5.22
C LEU A 122 -10.13 -5.70 5.78
N SER A 123 -9.92 -5.27 7.00
CA SER A 123 -10.75 -4.26 7.64
C SER A 123 -10.16 -2.86 7.42
N MET A 124 -10.97 -1.95 6.93
CA MET A 124 -10.67 -0.54 6.75
C MET A 124 -11.63 0.26 7.61
N GLN A 125 -11.14 0.72 8.77
CA GLN A 125 -11.96 1.48 9.71
C GLN A 125 -12.08 2.94 9.28
N GLU A 126 -13.26 3.50 9.43
CA GLU A 126 -13.44 4.95 9.42
C GLU A 126 -12.86 5.55 10.72
N GLY A 127 -12.22 6.67 10.63
CA GLY A 127 -11.59 7.34 11.77
C GLY A 127 -10.92 8.63 11.30
N SER A 128 -11.66 9.44 10.56
CA SER A 128 -11.13 10.65 9.92
C SER A 128 -10.87 11.80 10.88
N ALA A 129 -11.36 11.74 12.13
CA ALA A 129 -11.13 12.76 13.16
C ALA A 129 -11.30 14.21 12.65
N GLY A 130 -12.36 14.48 11.90
CA GLY A 130 -12.62 15.80 11.32
C GLY A 130 -11.78 16.17 10.10
N CYS A 131 -10.91 15.30 9.61
CA CYS A 131 -10.13 15.55 8.41
C CYS A 131 -11.03 15.71 7.16
N THR A 132 -10.82 16.78 6.41
CA THR A 132 -11.63 17.16 5.23
C THR A 132 -11.00 16.73 3.92
N CYS A 133 -10.18 15.67 3.90
CA CYS A 133 -9.66 15.12 2.65
C CYS A 133 -10.79 14.86 1.65
N SER A 134 -10.55 15.11 0.40
CA SER A 134 -11.52 15.10 -0.69
C SER A 134 -12.09 13.72 -1.08
N SER A 135 -11.77 12.66 -0.36
CA SER A 135 -12.39 11.35 -0.59
C SER A 135 -13.82 11.33 -0.06
N SER A 136 -14.75 10.90 -0.90
CA SER A 136 -16.17 11.04 -0.66
C SER A 136 -16.77 10.02 0.30
N LEU A 137 -16.27 8.79 0.31
CA LEU A 137 -16.88 7.72 1.08
C LEU A 137 -16.16 7.47 2.42
N ARG A 138 -16.80 7.89 3.50
CA ARG A 138 -16.33 7.70 4.89
C ARG A 138 -17.16 6.59 5.53
N THR A 139 -16.64 5.40 5.50
CA THR A 139 -17.34 4.25 6.10
C THR A 139 -16.33 3.18 6.52
N THR A 140 -16.72 2.40 7.52
CA THR A 140 -15.99 1.18 7.86
C THR A 140 -16.38 0.11 6.86
N VAL A 141 -15.37 -0.48 6.22
CA VAL A 141 -15.54 -1.52 5.21
C VAL A 141 -14.69 -2.74 5.58
N VAL A 142 -15.25 -3.91 5.38
CA VAL A 142 -14.51 -5.16 5.48
C VAL A 142 -14.55 -5.85 4.11
N LEU A 143 -13.36 -6.09 3.57
CA LEU A 143 -13.18 -6.77 2.30
C LEU A 143 -12.79 -8.23 2.55
N LYS A 144 -13.35 -9.12 1.76
CA LYS A 144 -12.99 -10.53 1.70
C LYS A 144 -12.40 -10.84 0.33
N ASN A 145 -11.35 -11.67 0.32
CA ASN A 145 -10.81 -12.16 -0.94
C ASN A 145 -11.85 -12.98 -1.69
N LYS A 146 -12.01 -12.75 -2.99
CA LYS A 146 -12.86 -13.53 -3.87
C LYS A 146 -12.02 -14.45 -4.75
N PRO A 147 -12.49 -15.66 -5.09
CA PRO A 147 -11.84 -16.51 -6.08
C PRO A 147 -11.71 -15.80 -7.42
N HIS A 148 -10.61 -16.01 -8.10
CA HIS A 148 -10.21 -15.30 -9.32
C HIS A 148 -11.26 -15.27 -10.45
N LYS A 149 -12.16 -16.25 -10.47
CA LYS A 149 -13.18 -16.38 -11.51
C LYS A 149 -14.33 -15.34 -11.42
N VAL A 150 -14.38 -14.55 -10.36
CA VAL A 150 -15.47 -13.59 -10.10
C VAL A 150 -15.02 -12.15 -10.26
N HIS A 151 -13.76 -11.94 -10.64
CA HIS A 151 -13.18 -10.58 -10.70
C HIS A 151 -13.62 -9.73 -11.89
N ALA A 152 -14.15 -10.36 -12.95
CA ALA A 152 -14.39 -9.67 -14.21
C ALA A 152 -15.52 -8.63 -14.18
N GLU A 153 -16.36 -8.65 -13.13
CA GLU A 153 -17.58 -7.86 -13.13
C GLU A 153 -17.64 -6.75 -12.07
N TRP A 154 -16.61 -6.64 -11.21
CA TRP A 154 -16.66 -5.64 -10.15
C TRP A 154 -16.14 -4.28 -10.61
N ALA A 155 -17.01 -3.29 -10.59
CA ALA A 155 -16.71 -1.89 -10.93
C ALA A 155 -16.10 -1.69 -12.33
N VAL A 156 -16.31 -2.64 -13.24
CA VAL A 156 -15.99 -2.46 -14.65
C VAL A 156 -17.26 -2.06 -15.36
N PHE A 157 -17.36 -0.81 -15.73
CA PHE A 157 -18.40 -0.38 -16.68
C PHE A 157 -17.99 -0.88 -18.07
N ILE A 158 -18.44 -2.07 -18.43
CA ILE A 158 -18.30 -2.57 -19.79
C ILE A 158 -19.39 -1.87 -20.61
N SER A 159 -19.05 -0.79 -21.26
CA SER A 159 -19.87 -0.31 -22.36
C SER A 159 -19.52 -1.13 -23.59
N GLN A 160 -20.50 -1.74 -24.21
CA GLN A 160 -20.31 -2.21 -25.59
C GLN A 160 -20.01 -0.98 -26.44
N ALA A 161 -18.90 -1.03 -27.15
CA ALA A 161 -18.55 0.04 -28.07
C ALA A 161 -19.72 0.28 -29.03
N ALA A 162 -20.09 1.54 -29.23
CA ALA A 162 -21.11 1.88 -30.19
C ALA A 162 -20.68 1.37 -31.59
N THR A 163 -21.51 0.54 -32.18
CA THR A 163 -21.24 -0.02 -33.53
C THR A 163 -21.48 0.99 -34.66
N LYS A 164 -21.99 2.17 -34.32
CA LYS A 164 -22.26 3.27 -35.24
C LYS A 164 -21.68 4.58 -34.69
N PRO A 165 -21.31 5.53 -35.54
CA PRO A 165 -20.89 6.85 -35.12
C PRO A 165 -21.94 7.47 -34.19
N VAL A 166 -21.50 7.92 -33.01
CA VAL A 166 -22.35 8.57 -32.02
C VAL A 166 -22.40 10.08 -32.33
N SER A 167 -23.55 10.60 -32.72
CA SER A 167 -23.74 12.03 -32.99
C SER A 167 -24.14 12.84 -31.78
N HIS A 168 -24.70 12.20 -30.75
CA HIS A 168 -25.10 12.84 -29.50
C HIS A 168 -24.81 11.90 -28.33
N MET A 169 -24.29 12.46 -27.26
CA MET A 169 -24.01 11.73 -26.02
C MET A 169 -24.52 12.54 -24.84
N ALA A 170 -25.28 11.90 -23.97
CA ALA A 170 -25.66 12.44 -22.66
C ALA A 170 -24.93 11.62 -21.57
N ILE A 171 -24.17 12.28 -20.70
CA ILE A 171 -23.47 11.64 -19.59
C ILE A 171 -24.13 12.15 -18.31
N ASN A 172 -24.68 11.21 -17.54
CA ASN A 172 -25.19 11.49 -16.20
C ASN A 172 -24.10 11.16 -15.18
N PHE A 173 -23.71 12.12 -14.38
CA PHE A 173 -22.70 11.96 -13.33
C PHE A 173 -23.29 11.63 -11.95
N GLY A 174 -24.58 11.30 -11.85
CA GLY A 174 -25.27 10.96 -10.61
C GLY A 174 -25.95 12.15 -9.95
#